data_4df8342ffadf0dcb22a555f7696617ab
#
_entry.id   4df8342ffadf0dcb22a555f7696617ab
#
_cell.length_a   1.000
_cell.length_b   1.000
_cell.length_c   1.000
_cell.angle_alpha   90.00
_cell.angle_beta   90.00
_cell.angle_gamma   90.00
#
_symmetry.space_group_name_H-M   'P 1'
#
loop_
_entity.id
_entity.type
_entity.pdbx_description
1 polymer ?
#
loop_
_entity_poly.entity_id
_entity_poly.type
_entity_poly.pdbx_seq_one_letter_code
_entity_poly.pdbx_strand_id
1 'polypeptide(L)'
;MNNENTFENLNSIQAVLDMLALQSEHTFTTDKSRLVLKDSPSHRLVLYKGPSCFGATLCNSAPHSLCVLQGALRIKQVTLEEKLINNGTASIFRACGSATVSDLNPGDSIQVDYLQAFDYQASKDAYWLALYDKDVIHTKSVKLCAVTLEPIITSLLYQNHARLFNFIEVLARSTCEKSFQALLMLSASHIDELAWRAIEGIYLRDRYKASQLVREYQISHCSEVVRNRASAMLPSLELMEA
;
A
#
# COMPACT_ATOMS: atom_id res chain seq x y z
N MET A 1 -4.62 18.04 -10.15
CA MET A 1 -5.27 19.00 -9.22
C MET A 1 -4.39 19.03 -8.00
N ASN A 2 -3.78 20.17 -7.68
CA ASN A 2 -2.83 20.27 -6.58
C ASN A 2 -3.55 20.01 -5.26
N ASN A 3 -3.11 18.98 -4.52
CA ASN A 3 -3.63 18.62 -3.20
C ASN A 3 -3.49 19.76 -2.17
N GLU A 4 -2.57 20.71 -2.40
CA GLU A 4 -2.36 21.89 -1.56
C GLU A 4 -3.63 22.76 -1.44
N ASN A 5 -4.38 22.96 -2.53
CA ASN A 5 -5.61 23.76 -2.49
C ASN A 5 -6.76 23.11 -1.71
N THR A 6 -6.70 21.81 -1.42
CA THR A 6 -7.78 21.12 -0.69
C THR A 6 -7.72 21.39 0.81
N PHE A 7 -6.52 21.63 1.36
CA PHE A 7 -6.34 21.95 2.78
C PHE A 7 -6.40 23.45 3.10
N GLU A 8 -6.11 24.35 2.14
CA GLU A 8 -6.18 25.79 2.36
C GLU A 8 -7.57 26.25 2.83
N ASN A 9 -8.64 25.53 2.42
CA ASN A 9 -10.01 25.80 2.82
C ASN A 9 -10.47 25.06 4.08
N LEU A 10 -9.65 24.17 4.67
CA LEU A 10 -10.04 23.31 5.79
C LEU A 10 -9.26 23.62 7.09
N ASN A 11 -8.69 24.84 7.21
CA ASN A 11 -7.80 25.24 8.30
C ASN A 11 -8.49 25.37 9.67
N SER A 12 -9.76 25.01 9.80
CA SER A 12 -10.46 25.04 11.08
C SER A 12 -11.45 23.87 11.22
N ILE A 13 -11.68 23.44 12.44
CA ILE A 13 -12.75 22.46 12.77
C ILE A 13 -14.09 22.96 12.23
N GLN A 14 -14.35 24.27 12.29
CA GLN A 14 -15.59 24.87 11.82
C GLN A 14 -15.76 24.67 10.30
N ALA A 15 -14.74 24.89 9.50
CA ALA A 15 -14.78 24.66 8.04
C ALA A 15 -15.07 23.18 7.71
N VAL A 16 -14.53 22.24 8.51
CA VAL A 16 -14.82 20.81 8.37
C VAL A 16 -16.27 20.51 8.74
N LEU A 17 -16.79 21.08 9.83
CA LEU A 17 -18.17 20.92 10.26
C LEU A 17 -19.16 21.54 9.25
N ASP A 18 -18.84 22.70 8.70
CA ASP A 18 -19.63 23.37 7.66
C ASP A 18 -19.66 22.52 6.39
N MET A 19 -18.54 21.93 6.00
CA MET A 19 -18.46 20.99 4.88
C MET A 19 -19.33 19.73 5.14
N LEU A 20 -19.33 19.20 6.37
CA LEU A 20 -20.15 18.06 6.77
C LEU A 20 -21.64 18.39 6.75
N ALA A 21 -22.03 19.58 7.17
CA ALA A 21 -23.41 20.05 7.16
C ALA A 21 -23.97 20.20 5.74
N LEU A 22 -23.13 20.49 4.74
CA LEU A 22 -23.52 20.64 3.34
C LEU A 22 -23.65 19.31 2.59
N GLN A 23 -23.18 18.18 3.14
CA GLN A 23 -23.20 16.88 2.48
C GLN A 23 -24.24 15.96 3.14
N SER A 24 -25.29 15.60 2.41
CA SER A 24 -26.44 14.83 2.91
C SER A 24 -26.20 13.30 3.01
N GLU A 25 -25.08 12.78 2.52
CA GLU A 25 -24.78 11.34 2.53
C GLU A 25 -23.46 11.07 3.24
N HIS A 26 -23.52 10.66 4.51
CA HIS A 26 -22.34 10.27 5.29
C HIS A 26 -22.43 8.82 5.76
N THR A 27 -21.51 8.00 5.34
CA THR A 27 -21.27 6.70 5.96
C THR A 27 -20.24 6.88 7.09
N PHE A 28 -20.73 6.93 8.33
CA PHE A 28 -19.85 7.03 9.51
C PHE A 28 -19.43 5.64 9.95
N THR A 29 -18.13 5.35 9.90
CA THR A 29 -17.54 4.28 10.70
C THR A 29 -16.89 4.93 11.93
N THR A 30 -17.55 4.83 13.07
CA THR A 30 -17.06 5.39 14.32
C THR A 30 -16.18 4.37 15.05
N ASP A 31 -14.88 4.44 14.82
CA ASP A 31 -13.92 4.10 15.86
C ASP A 31 -13.80 5.33 16.78
N LYS A 32 -13.58 5.13 18.09
CA LYS A 32 -13.56 6.23 19.08
C LYS A 32 -12.54 7.33 18.79
N SER A 33 -11.55 7.07 17.93
CA SER A 33 -10.45 7.97 17.60
C SER A 33 -10.45 8.52 16.17
N ARG A 34 -11.38 8.08 15.29
CA ARG A 34 -11.41 8.51 13.89
C ARG A 34 -12.83 8.58 13.33
N LEU A 35 -13.03 9.52 12.42
CA LEU A 35 -14.27 9.72 11.69
C LEU A 35 -13.96 9.85 10.20
N VAL A 36 -14.52 8.99 9.36
CA VAL A 36 -14.41 9.12 7.91
C VAL A 36 -15.38 10.18 7.45
N LEU A 37 -14.87 11.31 6.95
CA LEU A 37 -15.64 12.44 6.49
C LEU A 37 -16.08 12.27 5.04
N LYS A 38 -15.22 11.69 4.20
CA LYS A 38 -15.49 11.42 2.79
C LYS A 38 -14.74 10.19 2.36
N ASP A 39 -15.41 9.32 1.61
CA ASP A 39 -14.81 8.15 0.99
C ASP A 39 -15.24 8.08 -0.48
N SER A 40 -14.33 8.41 -1.40
CA SER A 40 -14.52 8.34 -2.85
C SER A 40 -13.65 7.24 -3.43
N PRO A 41 -13.80 6.88 -4.72
CA PRO A 41 -12.91 5.93 -5.37
C PRO A 41 -11.43 6.34 -5.31
N SER A 42 -11.12 7.64 -5.50
CA SER A 42 -9.76 8.17 -5.58
C SER A 42 -9.17 8.63 -4.25
N HIS A 43 -10.00 9.10 -3.31
CA HIS A 43 -9.52 9.71 -2.05
C HIS A 43 -10.37 9.32 -0.86
N ARG A 44 -9.74 9.31 0.32
CA ARG A 44 -10.43 9.18 1.61
C ARG A 44 -9.98 10.28 2.55
N LEU A 45 -10.94 11.07 3.06
CA LEU A 45 -10.71 12.09 4.08
C LEU A 45 -11.16 11.58 5.44
N VAL A 46 -10.25 11.61 6.41
CA VAL A 46 -10.48 11.12 7.77
C VAL A 46 -10.10 12.19 8.79
N LEU A 47 -11.00 12.45 9.73
CA LEU A 47 -10.71 13.24 10.92
C LEU A 47 -10.26 12.31 12.04
N TYR A 48 -9.14 12.61 12.65
CA TYR A 48 -8.60 11.92 13.80
C TYR A 48 -8.66 12.79 15.06
N LYS A 49 -8.75 12.11 16.22
CA LYS A 49 -8.76 12.74 17.54
C LYS A 49 -7.74 12.05 18.44
N GLY A 50 -6.96 12.85 19.19
CA GLY A 50 -6.08 12.38 20.26
C GLY A 50 -6.82 11.89 21.51
N PRO A 51 -6.09 11.41 22.52
CA PRO A 51 -4.65 11.29 22.56
C PRO A 51 -4.12 10.03 21.85
N SER A 52 -2.88 10.11 21.39
CA SER A 52 -2.10 8.95 21.00
C SER A 52 -0.66 9.07 21.52
N CYS A 53 0.02 7.93 21.69
CA CYS A 53 1.44 7.88 22.04
C CYS A 53 2.17 7.11 20.95
N PHE A 54 3.46 7.40 20.76
CA PHE A 54 4.29 6.58 19.90
C PHE A 54 4.25 5.13 20.35
N GLY A 55 3.98 4.25 19.38
CA GLY A 55 4.00 2.81 19.57
C GLY A 55 5.41 2.22 19.48
N ALA A 56 5.49 0.91 19.61
CA ALA A 56 6.73 0.16 19.44
C ALA A 56 7.12 -0.03 17.96
N THR A 57 6.31 0.44 17.03
CA THR A 57 6.49 0.18 15.59
C THR A 57 6.21 1.41 14.74
N LEU A 58 6.94 1.50 13.60
CA LEU A 58 6.64 2.40 12.50
C LEU A 58 6.03 1.61 11.36
N CYS A 59 5.00 2.14 10.71
CA CYS A 59 4.34 1.48 9.59
C CYS A 59 4.27 2.43 8.39
N ASN A 60 4.45 1.91 7.18
CA ASN A 60 4.05 2.67 6.00
C ASN A 60 2.55 2.47 5.72
N SER A 61 1.97 3.42 5.04
CA SER A 61 0.58 3.36 4.59
C SER A 61 0.45 3.95 3.18
N ALA A 62 -0.77 4.01 2.67
CA ALA A 62 -1.04 4.78 1.46
C ALA A 62 -0.55 6.24 1.63
N PRO A 63 -0.04 6.90 0.58
CA PRO A 63 0.33 8.30 0.64
C PRO A 63 -0.84 9.13 1.13
N HIS A 64 -0.54 10.08 1.97
CA HIS A 64 -1.56 10.97 2.49
C HIS A 64 -0.95 12.29 2.91
N SER A 65 -1.79 13.31 2.94
CA SER A 65 -1.45 14.60 3.52
C SER A 65 -2.12 14.71 4.89
N LEU A 66 -1.39 15.20 5.88
CA LEU A 66 -1.89 15.50 7.23
C LEU A 66 -2.00 17.00 7.40
N CYS A 67 -3.05 17.47 8.09
CA CYS A 67 -3.21 18.86 8.50
C CYS A 67 -3.70 18.90 9.95
N VAL A 68 -2.97 19.57 10.82
CA VAL A 68 -3.36 19.73 12.23
C VAL A 68 -4.36 20.87 12.37
N LEU A 69 -5.53 20.58 12.95
CA LEU A 69 -6.59 21.57 13.17
C LEU A 69 -6.50 22.18 14.56
N GLN A 70 -6.14 21.38 15.56
CA GLN A 70 -6.07 21.79 16.97
C GLN A 70 -5.10 20.90 17.73
N GLY A 71 -4.54 21.42 18.84
CA GLY A 71 -3.61 20.71 19.70
C GLY A 71 -2.23 20.54 19.08
N ALA A 72 -1.47 19.55 19.52
CA ALA A 72 -0.14 19.25 19.02
C ALA A 72 -0.06 17.82 18.51
N LEU A 73 0.57 17.65 17.36
CA LEU A 73 0.87 16.37 16.73
C LEU A 73 2.38 16.25 16.52
N ARG A 74 2.98 15.15 16.95
CA ARG A 74 4.36 14.78 16.64
C ARG A 74 4.36 13.59 15.73
N ILE A 75 5.13 13.66 14.64
CA ILE A 75 5.32 12.56 13.73
C ILE A 75 6.76 12.06 13.82
N LYS A 76 6.90 10.74 14.04
CA LYS A 76 8.18 10.03 13.91
C LYS A 76 8.18 9.29 12.61
N GLN A 77 9.15 9.56 11.73
CA GLN A 77 9.18 8.97 10.41
C GLN A 77 10.59 8.56 10.00
N VAL A 78 10.67 7.57 9.09
CA VAL A 78 11.92 7.13 8.46
C VAL A 78 11.65 6.82 6.99
N THR A 79 12.58 7.18 6.13
CA THR A 79 12.55 6.84 4.70
C THR A 79 12.80 5.33 4.52
N LEU A 80 12.08 4.74 3.57
CA LEU A 80 12.22 3.35 3.19
C LEU A 80 12.95 3.23 1.85
N GLU A 81 13.71 2.18 1.68
CA GLU A 81 14.22 1.71 0.41
C GLU A 81 13.73 0.28 0.15
N GLU A 82 13.37 -0.02 -1.07
CA GLU A 82 13.05 -1.37 -1.49
C GLU A 82 14.35 -2.08 -1.92
N LYS A 83 14.67 -3.18 -1.24
CA LYS A 83 15.86 -4.01 -1.57
C LYS A 83 15.44 -5.37 -2.10
N LEU A 84 16.06 -5.76 -3.20
CA LEU A 84 15.93 -7.12 -3.71
C LEU A 84 16.68 -8.09 -2.80
N ILE A 85 16.04 -9.23 -2.53
CA ILE A 85 16.60 -10.35 -1.74
C ILE A 85 16.44 -11.65 -2.50
N ASN A 86 17.09 -12.74 -2.02
CA ASN A 86 17.03 -14.06 -2.62
C ASN A 86 17.36 -14.03 -4.12
N ASN A 87 18.52 -13.46 -4.47
CA ASN A 87 18.97 -13.25 -5.85
C ASN A 87 17.97 -12.47 -6.72
N GLY A 88 17.25 -11.52 -6.12
CA GLY A 88 16.29 -10.67 -6.79
C GLY A 88 14.92 -11.30 -7.02
N THR A 89 14.65 -12.49 -6.49
CA THR A 89 13.32 -13.15 -6.62
C THR A 89 12.29 -12.62 -5.65
N ALA A 90 12.67 -11.82 -4.67
CA ALA A 90 11.80 -11.12 -3.75
C ALA A 90 12.35 -9.74 -3.42
N SER A 91 11.53 -8.89 -2.84
CA SER A 91 11.96 -7.59 -2.34
C SER A 91 11.38 -7.32 -0.95
N ILE A 92 12.13 -6.58 -0.15
CA ILE A 92 11.72 -6.12 1.18
C ILE A 92 11.96 -4.62 1.31
N PHE A 93 11.17 -3.97 2.15
CA PHE A 93 11.48 -2.60 2.58
C PHE A 93 12.44 -2.62 3.75
N ARG A 94 13.42 -1.72 3.72
CA ARG A 94 14.33 -1.43 4.84
C ARG A 94 14.36 0.06 5.10
N ALA A 95 14.62 0.43 6.35
CA ALA A 95 14.85 1.82 6.70
C ALA A 95 16.16 2.31 6.09
N CYS A 96 16.12 3.53 5.53
CA CYS A 96 17.27 4.25 5.02
C CYS A 96 17.56 5.42 5.96
N GLY A 97 18.65 5.35 6.69
CA GLY A 97 19.04 6.36 7.67
C GLY A 97 18.34 6.22 9.03
N SER A 98 18.34 7.31 9.81
CA SER A 98 17.71 7.39 11.14
C SER A 98 16.30 7.95 11.08
N ALA A 99 15.45 7.56 12.04
CA ALA A 99 14.15 8.15 12.18
C ALA A 99 14.26 9.62 12.64
N THR A 100 13.45 10.47 12.04
CA THR A 100 13.29 11.88 12.40
C THR A 100 11.99 12.08 13.16
N VAL A 101 11.94 13.09 14.04
CA VAL A 101 10.73 13.50 14.75
C VAL A 101 10.47 14.97 14.42
N SER A 102 9.26 15.25 13.98
CA SER A 102 8.79 16.60 13.66
C SER A 102 7.58 16.95 14.54
N ASP A 103 7.56 18.15 15.07
CA ASP A 103 6.43 18.71 15.81
C ASP A 103 5.57 19.52 14.84
N LEU A 104 4.27 19.27 14.83
CA LEU A 104 3.28 19.95 14.01
C LEU A 104 2.27 20.67 14.91
N ASN A 105 2.05 21.95 14.64
CA ASN A 105 1.12 22.83 15.33
C ASN A 105 -0.15 23.05 14.50
N PRO A 106 -1.20 23.64 15.07
CA PRO A 106 -2.39 24.00 14.30
C PRO A 106 -2.08 24.83 13.07
N GLY A 107 -2.59 24.40 11.91
CA GLY A 107 -2.31 25.00 10.61
C GLY A 107 -1.14 24.33 9.84
N ASP A 108 -0.26 23.60 10.53
CA ASP A 108 0.81 22.88 9.85
C ASP A 108 0.26 21.70 9.07
N SER A 109 0.89 21.44 7.93
CA SER A 109 0.60 20.27 7.09
C SER A 109 1.87 19.55 6.67
N ILE A 110 1.77 18.24 6.51
CA ILE A 110 2.86 17.39 6.03
C ILE A 110 2.33 16.36 5.04
N GLN A 111 3.10 16.08 4.02
CA GLN A 111 2.84 14.98 3.11
C GLN A 111 3.67 13.76 3.54
N VAL A 112 2.99 12.61 3.65
CA VAL A 112 3.61 11.31 3.93
C VAL A 112 3.54 10.46 2.67
N ASP A 113 4.71 10.05 2.19
CA ASP A 113 4.83 9.20 1.01
C ASP A 113 4.76 7.71 1.39
N TYR A 114 4.52 6.84 0.42
CA TYR A 114 4.49 5.40 0.63
C TYR A 114 5.88 4.82 1.01
N LEU A 115 6.95 5.49 0.58
CA LEU A 115 8.33 5.16 0.98
C LEU A 115 8.72 5.78 2.33
N GLN A 116 7.75 6.04 3.18
CA GLN A 116 7.96 6.49 4.56
C GLN A 116 7.20 5.59 5.53
N ALA A 117 7.90 5.03 6.51
CA ALA A 117 7.29 4.42 7.68
C ALA A 117 7.20 5.45 8.79
N PHE A 118 6.05 5.54 9.44
CA PHE A 118 5.79 6.58 10.44
C PHE A 118 4.90 6.07 11.57
N ASP A 119 4.87 6.86 12.62
CA ASP A 119 3.95 6.81 13.75
C ASP A 119 3.71 8.21 14.27
N TYR A 120 2.64 8.43 15.01
CA TYR A 120 2.35 9.74 15.59
C TYR A 120 1.96 9.69 17.05
N GLN A 121 2.34 10.75 17.74
CA GLN A 121 1.93 11.08 19.09
C GLN A 121 1.08 12.36 19.05
N ALA A 122 -0.08 12.34 19.68
CA ALA A 122 -1.02 13.45 19.68
C ALA A 122 -1.40 13.85 21.10
N SER A 123 -1.54 15.14 21.35
CA SER A 123 -2.07 15.66 22.61
C SER A 123 -3.55 15.28 22.80
N LYS A 124 -4.04 15.36 24.04
CA LYS A 124 -5.42 14.95 24.38
C LYS A 124 -6.49 15.75 23.62
N ASP A 125 -6.21 16.98 23.31
CA ASP A 125 -7.06 17.94 22.61
C ASP A 125 -6.75 18.04 21.10
N ALA A 126 -5.85 17.17 20.59
CA ALA A 126 -5.46 17.22 19.20
C ALA A 126 -6.58 16.70 18.28
N TYR A 127 -6.76 17.43 17.17
CA TYR A 127 -7.56 17.01 16.01
C TYR A 127 -6.74 17.26 14.74
N TRP A 128 -6.72 16.29 13.85
CA TRP A 128 -6.05 16.41 12.56
C TRP A 128 -6.81 15.70 11.46
N LEU A 129 -6.68 16.22 10.25
CA LEU A 129 -7.21 15.62 9.03
C LEU A 129 -6.12 14.80 8.34
N ALA A 130 -6.52 13.67 7.76
CA ALA A 130 -5.70 12.92 6.83
C ALA A 130 -6.46 12.70 5.51
N LEU A 131 -5.85 13.14 4.41
CA LEU A 131 -6.36 12.92 3.05
C LEU A 131 -5.52 11.82 2.40
N TYR A 132 -6.06 10.61 2.33
CA TYR A 132 -5.42 9.46 1.70
C TYR A 132 -5.67 9.45 0.21
N ASP A 133 -4.61 9.22 -0.57
CA ASP A 133 -4.69 8.93 -1.98
C ASP A 133 -4.90 7.42 -2.19
N LYS A 134 -5.98 7.06 -2.88
CA LYS A 134 -6.31 5.66 -3.20
C LYS A 134 -5.85 5.23 -4.58
N ASP A 135 -5.51 6.17 -5.44
CA ASP A 135 -5.08 5.89 -6.82
C ASP A 135 -3.66 5.37 -6.85
N VAL A 136 -2.87 5.65 -5.79
CA VAL A 136 -1.52 5.11 -5.67
C VAL A 136 -1.59 3.66 -5.21
N ILE A 137 -1.24 2.75 -6.12
CA ILE A 137 -1.23 1.31 -5.87
C ILE A 137 0.02 0.96 -5.08
N HIS A 138 -0.15 0.68 -3.79
CA HIS A 138 0.92 0.13 -2.94
C HIS A 138 0.75 -1.37 -2.83
N THR A 139 1.81 -2.07 -3.14
CA THR A 139 1.80 -3.54 -3.16
C THR A 139 2.19 -4.13 -1.82
N LYS A 140 2.95 -3.40 -1.01
CA LYS A 140 3.54 -3.92 0.22
C LYS A 140 3.40 -2.95 1.39
N SER A 141 3.13 -3.49 2.57
CA SER A 141 3.24 -2.80 3.84
C SER A 141 4.41 -3.36 4.63
N VAL A 142 5.15 -2.50 5.28
CA VAL A 142 6.18 -2.88 6.23
C VAL A 142 5.84 -2.36 7.62
N LYS A 143 6.15 -3.16 8.62
CA LYS A 143 6.14 -2.79 10.02
C LYS A 143 7.55 -2.91 10.54
N LEU A 144 8.13 -1.78 10.95
CA LEU A 144 9.48 -1.71 11.52
C LEU A 144 9.43 -1.62 13.04
N CYS A 145 10.45 -2.13 13.71
CA CYS A 145 10.69 -1.82 15.11
C CYS A 145 11.03 -0.32 15.25
N ALA A 146 10.34 0.41 16.11
CA ALA A 146 10.55 1.87 16.27
C ALA A 146 11.92 2.23 16.90
N VAL A 147 12.64 1.25 17.47
CA VAL A 147 13.96 1.43 18.09
C VAL A 147 15.08 1.01 17.15
N THR A 148 15.02 -0.23 16.63
CA THR A 148 16.08 -0.79 15.78
C THR A 148 15.90 -0.45 14.30
N LEU A 149 14.71 -0.03 13.89
CA LEU A 149 14.30 0.20 12.50
C LEU A 149 14.37 -1.05 11.61
N GLU A 150 14.51 -2.23 12.23
CA GLU A 150 14.50 -3.50 11.51
C GLU A 150 13.07 -3.92 11.14
N PRO A 151 12.85 -4.52 9.97
CA PRO A 151 11.56 -5.03 9.57
C PRO A 151 11.08 -6.15 10.50
N ILE A 152 9.89 -6.00 11.07
CA ILE A 152 9.22 -7.04 11.87
C ILE A 152 8.31 -7.87 10.97
N ILE A 153 7.52 -7.19 10.14
CA ILE A 153 6.56 -7.81 9.23
C ILE A 153 6.59 -7.03 7.91
N THR A 154 6.60 -7.77 6.82
CA THR A 154 6.26 -7.25 5.49
C THR A 154 5.01 -7.98 5.02
N SER A 155 3.96 -7.26 4.69
CA SER A 155 2.70 -7.83 4.25
C SER A 155 2.18 -7.12 3.01
N LEU A 156 1.32 -7.80 2.26
CA LEU A 156 0.60 -7.18 1.15
C LEU A 156 -0.49 -6.26 1.71
N LEU A 157 -0.51 -5.01 1.29
CA LEU A 157 -1.33 -3.94 1.90
C LEU A 157 -2.82 -4.06 1.63
N TYR A 158 -3.26 -4.78 0.60
CA TYR A 158 -4.63 -4.68 0.14
C TYR A 158 -5.47 -5.92 0.39
N GLN A 159 -6.57 -5.74 1.13
CA GLN A 159 -7.68 -6.71 1.15
C GLN A 159 -8.14 -7.07 -0.28
N ASN A 160 -8.06 -6.12 -1.22
CA ASN A 160 -8.35 -6.37 -2.61
C ASN A 160 -7.35 -7.32 -3.27
N HIS A 161 -6.06 -7.27 -2.92
CA HIS A 161 -5.07 -8.21 -3.43
C HIS A 161 -5.28 -9.61 -2.83
N ALA A 162 -5.59 -9.72 -1.55
CA ALA A 162 -5.96 -11.02 -0.97
C ALA A 162 -7.20 -11.62 -1.65
N ARG A 163 -8.20 -10.78 -1.97
CA ARG A 163 -9.36 -11.22 -2.77
C ARG A 163 -8.97 -11.59 -4.21
N LEU A 164 -8.06 -10.84 -4.82
CA LEU A 164 -7.54 -11.16 -6.16
C LEU A 164 -6.74 -12.46 -6.15
N PHE A 165 -5.95 -12.76 -5.13
CA PHE A 165 -5.27 -14.04 -4.99
C PHE A 165 -6.25 -15.21 -4.89
N ASN A 166 -7.28 -15.09 -4.05
CA ASN A 166 -8.34 -16.09 -3.98
C ASN A 166 -9.07 -16.22 -5.32
N PHE A 167 -9.28 -15.11 -6.02
CA PHE A 167 -9.88 -15.11 -7.35
C PHE A 167 -9.00 -15.80 -8.39
N ILE A 168 -7.68 -15.59 -8.36
CA ILE A 168 -6.72 -16.31 -9.21
C ILE A 168 -6.82 -17.82 -9.01
N GLU A 169 -6.94 -18.29 -7.76
CA GLU A 169 -7.13 -19.72 -7.49
C GLU A 169 -8.42 -20.27 -8.10
N VAL A 170 -9.51 -19.51 -8.05
CA VAL A 170 -10.78 -19.87 -8.69
C VAL A 170 -10.61 -19.91 -10.21
N LEU A 171 -9.95 -18.89 -10.80
CA LEU A 171 -9.67 -18.85 -12.24
C LEU A 171 -8.79 -20.03 -12.67
N ALA A 172 -7.78 -20.40 -11.88
CA ALA A 172 -6.88 -21.51 -12.17
C ALA A 172 -7.59 -22.86 -12.19
N ARG A 173 -8.60 -23.04 -11.32
CA ARG A 173 -9.40 -24.25 -11.26
C ARG A 173 -10.55 -24.30 -12.28
N SER A 174 -10.89 -23.18 -12.88
CA SER A 174 -11.98 -23.08 -13.87
C SER A 174 -11.52 -23.61 -15.21
N THR A 175 -12.36 -24.39 -15.90
CA THR A 175 -12.11 -24.86 -17.28
C THR A 175 -12.53 -23.86 -18.35
N CYS A 176 -13.11 -22.73 -17.96
CA CYS A 176 -13.61 -21.71 -18.88
C CYS A 176 -12.47 -20.96 -19.57
N GLU A 177 -12.57 -20.78 -20.89
CA GLU A 177 -11.57 -20.03 -21.67
C GLU A 177 -11.42 -18.58 -21.22
N LYS A 178 -12.51 -17.91 -20.84
CA LYS A 178 -12.46 -16.54 -20.31
C LYS A 178 -11.63 -16.45 -19.01
N SER A 179 -11.67 -17.48 -18.19
CA SER A 179 -10.85 -17.55 -16.96
C SER A 179 -9.36 -17.68 -17.31
N PHE A 180 -9.03 -18.39 -18.37
CA PHE A 180 -7.65 -18.51 -18.83
C PHE A 180 -7.14 -17.18 -19.40
N GLN A 181 -7.92 -16.50 -20.20
CA GLN A 181 -7.57 -15.16 -20.71
C GLN A 181 -7.40 -14.15 -19.55
N ALA A 182 -8.22 -14.21 -18.52
CA ALA A 182 -8.05 -13.38 -17.33
C ALA A 182 -6.72 -13.67 -16.61
N LEU A 183 -6.30 -14.93 -16.48
CA LEU A 183 -4.99 -15.27 -15.92
C LEU A 183 -3.84 -14.72 -16.77
N LEU A 184 -3.93 -14.79 -18.11
CA LEU A 184 -2.95 -14.22 -19.02
C LEU A 184 -2.84 -12.69 -18.84
N MET A 185 -3.96 -11.99 -18.70
CA MET A 185 -3.94 -10.54 -18.41
C MET A 185 -3.31 -10.23 -17.07
N LEU A 186 -3.64 -10.99 -16.03
CA LEU A 186 -3.10 -10.79 -14.68
C LEU A 186 -1.61 -11.11 -14.59
N SER A 187 -1.10 -12.04 -15.41
CA SER A 187 0.34 -12.35 -15.45
C SER A 187 1.20 -11.21 -15.97
N ALA A 188 0.63 -10.28 -16.74
CA ALA A 188 1.31 -9.07 -17.21
C ALA A 188 1.19 -7.89 -16.22
N SER A 189 0.64 -8.10 -15.02
CA SER A 189 0.48 -7.06 -14.01
C SER A 189 1.84 -6.51 -13.54
N HIS A 190 1.90 -5.21 -13.26
CA HIS A 190 3.06 -4.59 -12.62
C HIS A 190 3.19 -4.94 -11.12
N ILE A 191 2.20 -5.62 -10.54
CA ILE A 191 2.21 -6.11 -9.16
C ILE A 191 2.84 -7.51 -9.16
N ASP A 192 4.08 -7.61 -8.70
CA ASP A 192 4.92 -8.82 -8.78
C ASP A 192 4.20 -10.08 -8.29
N GLU A 193 3.60 -10.02 -7.09
CA GLU A 193 2.95 -11.18 -6.49
C GLU A 193 1.69 -11.58 -7.25
N LEU A 194 0.96 -10.60 -7.79
CA LEU A 194 -0.23 -10.88 -8.60
C LEU A 194 0.15 -11.53 -9.93
N ALA A 195 1.16 -10.96 -10.61
CA ALA A 195 1.70 -11.50 -11.85
C ALA A 195 2.20 -12.94 -11.65
N TRP A 196 2.99 -13.16 -10.60
CA TRP A 196 3.55 -14.47 -10.32
C TRP A 196 2.49 -15.51 -9.99
N ARG A 197 1.52 -15.19 -9.16
CA ARG A 197 0.38 -16.07 -8.85
C ARG A 197 -0.46 -16.42 -10.08
N ALA A 198 -0.61 -15.46 -11.00
CA ALA A 198 -1.30 -15.72 -12.26
C ALA A 198 -0.50 -16.72 -13.14
N ILE A 199 0.84 -16.61 -13.19
CA ILE A 199 1.71 -17.57 -13.88
C ILE A 199 1.57 -18.97 -13.27
N GLU A 200 1.58 -19.08 -11.94
CA GLU A 200 1.32 -20.35 -11.23
C GLU A 200 -0.06 -20.92 -11.59
N GLY A 201 -1.08 -20.07 -11.68
CA GLY A 201 -2.43 -20.47 -12.11
C GLY A 201 -2.48 -20.95 -13.55
N ILE A 202 -1.74 -20.32 -14.45
CA ILE A 202 -1.60 -20.75 -15.84
C ILE A 202 -0.89 -22.11 -15.88
N TYR A 203 0.18 -22.31 -15.09
CA TYR A 203 0.93 -23.56 -15.03
C TYR A 203 0.06 -24.76 -14.62
N LEU A 204 -0.89 -24.55 -13.71
CA LEU A 204 -1.84 -25.60 -13.30
C LEU A 204 -2.79 -26.03 -14.44
N ARG A 205 -3.04 -25.16 -15.41
CA ARG A 205 -3.97 -25.39 -16.52
C ARG A 205 -3.27 -25.81 -17.80
N ASP A 206 -2.18 -25.13 -18.12
CA ASP A 206 -1.42 -25.31 -19.36
C ASP A 206 0.07 -25.05 -19.08
N ARG A 207 0.79 -26.15 -18.81
CA ARG A 207 2.22 -26.11 -18.50
C ARG A 207 3.04 -25.56 -19.67
N TYR A 208 2.68 -25.90 -20.89
CA TYR A 208 3.41 -25.45 -22.07
C TYR A 208 3.28 -23.94 -22.23
N LYS A 209 2.09 -23.39 -22.09
CA LYS A 209 1.86 -21.95 -22.14
C LYS A 209 2.57 -21.20 -21.00
N ALA A 210 2.56 -21.75 -19.80
CA ALA A 210 3.29 -21.19 -18.68
C ALA A 210 4.79 -21.17 -18.95
N SER A 211 5.38 -22.25 -19.48
CA SER A 211 6.80 -22.32 -19.83
C SER A 211 7.16 -21.26 -20.88
N GLN A 212 6.30 -21.05 -21.90
CA GLN A 212 6.50 -19.98 -22.87
C GLN A 212 6.52 -18.60 -22.21
N LEU A 213 5.55 -18.31 -21.33
CA LEU A 213 5.46 -17.04 -20.61
C LEU A 213 6.67 -16.81 -19.69
N VAL A 214 7.13 -17.83 -18.98
CA VAL A 214 8.32 -17.73 -18.12
C VAL A 214 9.56 -17.39 -18.95
N ARG A 215 9.76 -18.01 -20.11
CA ARG A 215 10.85 -17.68 -21.05
C ARG A 215 10.75 -16.23 -21.57
N GLU A 216 9.56 -15.77 -21.89
CA GLU A 216 9.33 -14.41 -22.32
C GLU A 216 9.57 -13.39 -21.19
N TYR A 217 9.00 -13.64 -20.01
CA TYR A 217 8.99 -12.70 -18.90
C TYR A 217 10.34 -12.55 -18.21
N GLN A 218 11.25 -13.50 -18.32
CA GLN A 218 12.63 -13.30 -17.84
C GLN A 218 13.30 -12.08 -18.50
N ILE A 219 12.86 -11.68 -19.70
CA ILE A 219 13.45 -10.56 -20.45
C ILE A 219 12.51 -9.37 -20.49
N SER A 220 11.22 -9.60 -20.75
CA SER A 220 10.27 -8.56 -21.16
C SER A 220 9.36 -8.06 -20.04
N HIS A 221 9.24 -8.74 -18.89
CA HIS A 221 8.32 -8.31 -17.85
C HIS A 221 8.74 -6.97 -17.21
N CYS A 222 7.78 -6.09 -16.91
CA CYS A 222 8.04 -4.78 -16.33
C CYS A 222 8.64 -4.86 -14.91
N SER A 223 8.25 -5.86 -14.10
CA SER A 223 8.81 -6.09 -12.76
C SER A 223 10.13 -6.86 -12.82
N GLU A 224 11.18 -6.31 -12.20
CA GLU A 224 12.47 -6.99 -12.06
C GLU A 224 12.36 -8.27 -11.19
N VAL A 225 11.53 -8.25 -10.14
CA VAL A 225 11.27 -9.41 -9.29
C VAL A 225 10.71 -10.57 -10.10
N VAL A 226 9.75 -10.30 -11.00
CA VAL A 226 9.15 -11.32 -11.87
C VAL A 226 10.19 -11.85 -12.86
N ARG A 227 11.02 -10.99 -13.47
CA ARG A 227 12.11 -11.42 -14.36
C ARG A 227 13.09 -12.34 -13.65
N ASN A 228 13.51 -12.01 -12.43
CA ASN A 228 14.44 -12.82 -11.64
C ASN A 228 13.81 -14.15 -11.21
N ARG A 229 12.53 -14.16 -10.82
CA ARG A 229 11.79 -15.40 -10.53
C ARG A 229 11.67 -16.30 -11.78
N ALA A 230 11.37 -15.71 -12.92
CA ALA A 230 11.30 -16.43 -14.19
C ALA A 230 12.65 -17.07 -14.54
N SER A 231 13.75 -16.33 -14.41
CA SER A 231 15.11 -16.85 -14.64
C SER A 231 15.47 -17.99 -13.68
N ALA A 232 15.07 -17.90 -12.41
CA ALA A 232 15.33 -18.94 -11.42
C ALA A 232 14.49 -20.21 -11.66
N MET A 233 13.33 -20.11 -12.30
CA MET A 233 12.41 -21.24 -12.56
C MET A 233 12.79 -22.01 -13.83
N LEU A 234 13.42 -21.39 -14.82
CA LEU A 234 13.72 -21.99 -16.12
C LEU A 234 14.48 -23.33 -16.04
N PRO A 235 15.56 -23.49 -15.25
CA PRO A 235 16.26 -24.77 -15.18
C PRO A 235 15.37 -25.94 -14.75
N SER A 236 14.40 -25.66 -13.87
CA SER A 236 13.45 -26.67 -13.40
C SER A 236 12.44 -27.06 -14.48
N LEU A 237 12.04 -26.10 -15.32
CA LEU A 237 11.11 -26.36 -16.44
C LEU A 237 11.79 -27.18 -17.54
N GLU A 238 13.06 -26.89 -17.87
CA GLU A 238 13.83 -27.62 -18.88
C GLU A 238 14.04 -29.09 -18.48
N LEU A 239 14.26 -29.37 -17.20
CA LEU A 239 14.38 -30.73 -16.67
C LEU A 239 13.06 -31.53 -16.75
N MET A 240 11.92 -30.87 -16.85
CA MET A 240 10.62 -31.50 -16.93
C MET A 240 10.12 -31.72 -18.39
N GLU A 241 10.75 -31.03 -19.34
CA GLU A 241 10.46 -31.14 -20.79
C GLU A 241 11.40 -32.20 -21.47
N ALA A 242 12.50 -32.62 -20.82
CA ALA A 242 13.45 -33.60 -21.29
C ALA A 242 13.04 -35.03 -20.88
#